data_7276717740fc9fe5a17967ba9c407d37
#
_entry.id   7276717740fc9fe5a17967ba9c407d37
#
_cell.length_a   1.000
_cell.length_b   1.000
_cell.length_c   1.000
_cell.angle_alpha   90.00
_cell.angle_beta   90.00
_cell.angle_gamma   90.00
#
_symmetry.space_group_name_H-M   'P 1'
#
loop_
_entity.id
_entity.type
_entity.pdbx_description
1 polymer ?
#
loop_
_entity_poly.entity_id
_entity_poly.type
_entity_poly.pdbx_seq_one_letter_code
_entity_poly.pdbx_strand_id
1 'polypeptide(L)'
;MCLAIPGRIVGIGGDPVAPVAEVDYDGVRRRAQMIYLPDARVGDFVIVQAGFAIRRLSEEEARESLEMTRGAMSPPGDAPA
;
A
#
# COMPACT_ATOMS: atom_id res chain seq x y z
N MET A 1 -5.36 14.57 -8.89
CA MET A 1 -5.86 13.18 -8.85
C MET A 1 -4.93 12.34 -8.00
N CYS A 2 -5.47 11.69 -7.00
CA CYS A 2 -4.67 10.83 -6.14
C CYS A 2 -4.55 9.45 -6.77
N LEU A 3 -3.32 9.04 -7.04
CA LEU A 3 -3.05 7.67 -7.44
C LEU A 3 -2.92 6.84 -6.17
N ALA A 4 -3.80 5.86 -6.02
CA ALA A 4 -3.73 4.96 -4.89
C ALA A 4 -2.64 3.93 -5.14
N ILE A 5 -1.53 4.07 -4.45
CA ILE A 5 -0.40 3.17 -4.59
C ILE A 5 -0.51 2.09 -3.51
N PRO A 6 -0.54 0.80 -3.90
CA PRO A 6 -0.56 -0.27 -2.92
C PRO A 6 0.74 -0.31 -2.14
N GLY A 7 0.63 -0.50 -0.83
CA GLY A 7 1.77 -0.73 0.03
C GLY A 7 1.69 -2.12 0.63
N ARG A 8 2.83 -2.72 0.93
CA ARG A 8 2.89 -4.04 1.52
C ARG A 8 3.02 -3.92 3.03
N ILE A 9 2.19 -4.64 3.76
CA ILE A 9 2.29 -4.68 5.21
C ILE A 9 3.52 -5.50 5.59
N VAL A 10 4.44 -4.87 6.31
CA VAL A 10 5.66 -5.54 6.78
C VAL A 10 5.67 -5.77 8.29
N GLY A 11 4.74 -5.16 9.00
CA GLY A 11 4.61 -5.37 10.44
C GLY A 11 3.26 -4.86 10.91
N ILE A 12 2.75 -5.46 11.98
CA ILE A 12 1.53 -5.03 12.63
C ILE A 12 1.78 -5.00 14.13
N GLY A 13 1.43 -3.89 14.76
CA GLY A 13 1.61 -3.74 16.19
C GLY A 13 0.59 -2.80 16.79
N GLY A 14 0.87 -2.35 18.01
CA GLY A 14 -0.01 -1.43 18.72
C GLY A 14 -1.08 -2.13 19.52
N ASP A 15 -2.10 -1.38 19.89
CA ASP A 15 -3.20 -1.88 20.68
C ASP A 15 -4.06 -2.86 19.86
N PRO A 16 -4.47 -4.01 20.43
CA PRO A 16 -5.33 -4.95 19.69
C PRO A 16 -6.67 -4.33 19.24
N VAL A 17 -7.13 -3.30 19.93
CA VAL A 17 -8.37 -2.60 19.56
C VAL A 17 -8.12 -1.63 18.40
N ALA A 18 -6.92 -1.08 18.32
CA ALA A 18 -6.56 -0.12 17.29
C ALA A 18 -5.16 -0.46 16.73
N PRO A 19 -5.04 -1.59 16.02
CA PRO A 19 -3.74 -1.99 15.51
C PRO A 19 -3.23 -1.03 14.44
N VAL A 20 -1.92 -0.92 14.39
CA VAL A 20 -1.22 -0.06 13.42
C VAL A 20 -0.30 -0.94 12.60
N ALA A 21 -0.40 -0.83 11.30
CA ALA A 21 0.47 -1.54 10.38
C ALA A 21 1.63 -0.66 9.95
N GLU A 22 2.76 -1.26 9.74
CA GLU A 22 3.86 -0.64 9.04
C GLU A 22 3.79 -1.09 7.59
N VAL A 23 3.66 -0.14 6.69
CA VAL A 23 3.45 -0.39 5.28
C VAL A 23 4.66 0.09 4.50
N ASP A 24 5.18 -0.77 3.66
CA ASP A 24 6.35 -0.49 2.85
C ASP A 24 5.93 -0.14 1.41
N TYR A 25 6.43 1.02 0.96
CA TYR A 25 6.25 1.50 -0.40
C TYR A 25 7.61 1.55 -1.07
N ASP A 26 8.07 0.40 -1.55
CA ASP A 26 9.33 0.29 -2.27
C ASP A 26 10.51 0.89 -1.48
N GLY A 27 10.60 0.51 -0.21
CA GLY A 27 11.67 0.95 0.69
C GLY A 27 11.28 2.10 1.62
N VAL A 28 10.20 2.80 1.34
CA VAL A 28 9.70 3.86 2.20
C VAL A 28 8.60 3.31 3.09
N ARG A 29 8.79 3.39 4.40
CA ARG A 29 7.84 2.83 5.36
C ARG A 29 6.97 3.90 5.96
N ARG A 30 5.69 3.59 6.08
CA ARG A 30 4.69 4.46 6.68
C ARG A 30 3.80 3.67 7.61
N ARG A 31 3.23 4.34 8.59
CA ARG A 31 2.28 3.72 9.50
C ARG A 31 0.87 3.95 9.00
N ALA A 32 0.03 2.95 9.16
CA ALA A 32 -1.38 3.03 8.78
C ALA A 32 -2.24 2.39 9.85
N GLN A 33 -3.37 3.04 10.15
CA GLN A 33 -4.36 2.49 11.07
C GLN A 33 -5.10 1.35 10.38
N MET A 34 -5.29 0.25 11.09
CA MET A 34 -5.87 -0.97 10.55
C MET A 34 -7.32 -1.20 10.97
N ILE A 35 -7.95 -0.18 11.49
CA ILE A 35 -9.29 -0.30 12.06
C ILE A 35 -10.34 -0.78 11.04
N TYR A 36 -10.15 -0.45 9.77
CA TYR A 36 -11.07 -0.87 8.71
C TYR A 36 -10.75 -2.24 8.11
N LEU A 37 -9.55 -2.74 8.37
CA LEU A 37 -9.08 -4.01 7.82
C LEU A 37 -8.49 -4.88 8.92
N PRO A 38 -9.31 -5.29 9.90
CA PRO A 38 -8.77 -6.03 11.05
C PRO A 38 -8.20 -7.41 10.68
N ASP A 39 -8.59 -7.94 9.54
CA ASP A 39 -8.14 -9.26 9.09
C ASP A 39 -6.90 -9.21 8.21
N ALA A 40 -6.41 -8.04 7.87
CA ALA A 40 -5.21 -7.91 7.06
C ALA A 40 -3.98 -8.37 7.85
N ARG A 41 -3.03 -8.96 7.16
CA ARG A 41 -1.85 -9.58 7.75
C ARG A 41 -0.57 -9.08 7.09
N VAL A 42 0.55 -9.35 7.76
CA VAL A 42 1.87 -9.12 7.17
C VAL A 42 1.98 -9.86 5.84
N GLY A 43 2.43 -9.17 4.83
CA GLY A 43 2.50 -9.69 3.48
C GLY A 43 1.36 -9.24 2.58
N ASP A 44 0.27 -8.77 3.15
CA ASP A 44 -0.86 -8.28 2.36
C ASP A 44 -0.58 -6.90 1.79
N PHE A 45 -1.18 -6.62 0.64
CA PHE A 45 -1.12 -5.30 0.04
C PHE A 45 -2.39 -4.52 0.38
N VAL A 46 -2.19 -3.27 0.73
CA VAL A 46 -3.30 -2.40 1.14
C VAL A 46 -3.17 -1.03 0.48
N ILE A 47 -4.31 -0.38 0.32
CA ILE A 47 -4.38 1.02 -0.07
C ILE A 47 -4.55 1.84 1.20
N VAL A 48 -3.70 2.86 1.35
CA VAL A 48 -3.72 3.74 2.53
C VAL A 48 -4.11 5.13 2.09
N GLN A 49 -5.08 5.71 2.78
CA GLN A 49 -5.48 7.10 2.59
C GLN A 49 -5.67 7.77 3.95
N ALA A 50 -5.15 8.97 4.07
CA ALA A 50 -5.27 9.76 5.30
C ALA A 50 -4.79 9.00 6.55
N GLY A 51 -3.81 8.13 6.40
CA GLY A 51 -3.28 7.34 7.51
C GLY A 51 -4.06 6.08 7.84
N PHE A 52 -5.09 5.73 7.06
CA PHE A 52 -5.89 4.53 7.28
C PHE A 52 -5.75 3.57 6.12
N ALA A 53 -5.55 2.29 6.42
CA ALA A 53 -5.63 1.24 5.42
C ALA A 53 -7.11 0.98 5.15
N ILE A 54 -7.55 1.27 3.94
CA ILE A 54 -8.97 1.25 3.59
C ILE A 54 -9.37 0.10 2.69
N ARG A 55 -8.42 -0.51 2.02
CA ARG A 55 -8.71 -1.59 1.09
C ARG A 55 -7.54 -2.58 1.04
N ARG A 56 -7.88 -3.85 1.04
CA ARG A 56 -6.89 -4.91 0.85
C ARG A 56 -6.96 -5.39 -0.58
N LEU A 57 -5.80 -5.57 -1.20
CA LEU A 57 -5.68 -6.06 -2.56
C LEU A 57 -5.11 -7.47 -2.55
N SER A 58 -5.51 -8.28 -3.53
CA SER A 58 -4.81 -9.52 -3.79
C SER A 58 -3.42 -9.21 -4.34
N GLU A 59 -2.53 -10.18 -4.29
CA GLU A 59 -1.19 -10.01 -4.84
C GLU A 59 -1.23 -9.65 -6.32
N GLU A 60 -2.14 -10.27 -7.06
CA GLU A 60 -2.30 -10.01 -8.48
C GLU A 60 -2.81 -8.60 -8.74
N GLU A 61 -3.82 -8.15 -7.99
CA GLU A 61 -4.34 -6.78 -8.11
C GLU A 61 -3.27 -5.75 -7.78
N ALA A 62 -2.49 -6.01 -6.73
CA ALA A 62 -1.42 -5.12 -6.33
C ALA A 62 -0.35 -5.00 -7.41
N ARG A 63 -0.01 -6.11 -8.03
CA ARG A 63 0.97 -6.13 -9.12
C ARG A 63 0.50 -5.29 -10.29
N GLU A 64 -0.73 -5.47 -10.72
CA GLU A 64 -1.31 -4.69 -11.81
C GLU A 64 -1.33 -3.20 -11.48
N SER A 65 -1.75 -2.84 -10.28
CA SER A 65 -1.79 -1.45 -9.85
C SER A 65 -0.41 -0.82 -9.81
N LEU A 66 0.59 -1.56 -9.33
CA LEU A 66 1.96 -1.07 -9.29
C LEU A 66 2.53 -0.86 -10.68
N GLU A 67 2.27 -1.77 -11.60
CA GLU A 67 2.72 -1.64 -12.98
C GLU A 67 2.08 -0.42 -13.65
N MET A 68 0.80 -0.23 -13.47
CA MET A 68 0.10 0.93 -14.01
C MET A 68 0.63 2.23 -13.41
N THR A 69 0.85 2.24 -12.11
CA THR A 69 1.37 3.41 -11.42
C THR A 69 2.78 3.74 -11.89
N ARG A 70 3.62 2.74 -12.02
CA ARG A 70 4.98 2.94 -12.51
C ARG A 70 4.98 3.48 -13.93
N GLY A 71 4.12 2.95 -14.78
CA GLY A 71 3.96 3.44 -16.14
C GLY A 71 3.53 4.90 -16.17
N ALA A 72 2.56 5.27 -15.33
CA ALA A 72 2.05 6.63 -15.27
C ALA A 72 3.06 7.61 -14.67
N MET A 73 3.96 7.12 -13.82
CA MET A 73 4.94 7.95 -13.12
C MET A 73 6.30 7.98 -13.82
N SER A 74 6.47 7.24 -14.87
CA SER A 74 7.72 7.23 -15.61
C SER A 74 8.02 8.62 -16.16
N PRO A 75 9.23 9.15 -15.92
CA PRO A 75 9.61 10.42 -16.51
C PRO A 75 9.62 10.33 -18.02
N PRO A 76 9.33 11.42 -18.74
CA PRO A 76 9.36 11.39 -20.19
C PRO A 76 10.67 10.87 -20.79
N GLY A 77 11.78 11.10 -20.07
CA GLY A 77 13.09 10.62 -20.51
C GLY A 77 13.27 9.12 -20.43
N ASP A 78 12.46 8.44 -19.62
CA ASP A 78 12.49 6.98 -19.47
C ASP A 78 11.54 6.30 -20.43
N ALA A 79 10.65 7.05 -21.03
CA ALA A 79 9.72 6.48 -21.98
C ALA A 79 10.54 5.96 -23.16
N PRO A 80 10.24 4.73 -23.60
CA PRO A 80 10.90 4.25 -24.83
C PRO A 80 10.60 5.21 -25.95
N ALA A 81 11.64 5.65 -26.55
CA ALA A 81 11.50 6.59 -27.64
C ALA A 81 10.75 5.94 -28.80
#